data_e43305c06ec42cbbb102e260b2a86e85
#
_entry.id   e43305c06ec42cbbb102e260b2a86e85
#
_cell.length_a   1.000
_cell.length_b   1.000
_cell.length_c   1.000
_cell.angle_alpha   90.00
_cell.angle_beta   90.00
_cell.angle_gamma   90.00
#
_symmetry.space_group_name_H-M   'P 1'
#
loop_
_entity.id
_entity.type
_entity.pdbx_description
1 polymer ?
#
loop_
_entity_poly.entity_id
_entity_poly.type
_entity_poly.pdbx_seq_one_letter_code
_entity_poly.pdbx_strand_id
1 'polypeptide(L)'
;RYGAHRTSHRYAAQQAANLLGRPLRDLGLITCHLGNGGSITAVNHGKSIDTSMGFTPLEGLMMGTRSGSIDPAIVTYLMRREHKSFDEMDAILNKESGILGVSGVSADMRDVLAAAAAGNELADLAIDMYVYRIQKAIGGYYAAMTRTDAVVMTAGIGENSAELRERIFAGLAHMGMILDHERNDVTGQIGVNRIISIDDSPIKICVVTTDEEVRIARETDNLVGQLNE
;
A
#
# COMPACT_ATOMS: atom_id res chain seq x y z
N ARG A 1 -6.45 -2.20 16.22
CA ARG A 1 -6.22 -2.61 14.83
C ARG A 1 -5.78 -4.08 14.77
N TYR A 2 -6.35 -4.87 13.86
CA TYR A 2 -6.11 -6.33 13.83
C TYR A 2 -4.94 -6.76 12.93
N GLY A 3 -4.35 -5.83 12.16
CA GLY A 3 -3.16 -6.09 11.35
C GLY A 3 -3.46 -6.88 10.07
N ALA A 4 -4.45 -6.46 9.31
CA ALA A 4 -4.69 -6.98 7.96
C ALA A 4 -3.42 -6.86 7.10
N HIS A 5 -3.19 -7.80 6.18
CA HIS A 5 -1.94 -7.99 5.42
C HIS A 5 -0.69 -8.22 6.29
N ARG A 6 -0.86 -8.68 7.56
CA ARG A 6 0.25 -8.87 8.51
C ARG A 6 1.41 -9.69 7.94
N THR A 7 1.09 -10.78 7.24
CA THR A 7 2.08 -11.67 6.63
C THR A 7 2.90 -10.93 5.58
N SER A 8 2.24 -10.19 4.68
CA SER A 8 2.88 -9.40 3.63
C SER A 8 3.77 -8.29 4.22
N HIS A 9 3.25 -7.48 5.16
CA HIS A 9 4.04 -6.40 5.77
C HIS A 9 5.28 -6.90 6.51
N ARG A 10 5.17 -8.02 7.24
CA ARG A 10 6.31 -8.63 7.93
C ARG A 10 7.34 -9.15 6.93
N TYR A 11 6.90 -9.79 5.85
CA TYR A 11 7.78 -10.28 4.79
C TYR A 11 8.49 -9.12 4.10
N ALA A 12 7.73 -8.11 3.66
CA ALA A 12 8.28 -6.95 2.97
C ALA A 12 9.32 -6.21 3.83
N ALA A 13 9.05 -6.05 5.14
CA ALA A 13 9.99 -5.44 6.07
C ALA A 13 11.29 -6.26 6.20
N GLN A 14 11.20 -7.58 6.28
CA GLN A 14 12.39 -8.44 6.36
C GLN A 14 13.20 -8.42 5.06
N GLN A 15 12.55 -8.45 3.89
CA GLN A 15 13.25 -8.36 2.61
C GLN A 15 13.92 -6.99 2.41
N ALA A 16 13.25 -5.91 2.83
CA ALA A 16 13.84 -4.58 2.80
C ALA A 16 15.08 -4.49 3.70
N ALA A 17 15.04 -5.10 4.89
CA ALA A 17 16.21 -5.16 5.78
C ALA A 17 17.39 -5.89 5.12
N ASN A 18 17.12 -6.99 4.41
CA ASN A 18 18.12 -7.73 3.64
C ASN A 18 18.71 -6.85 2.50
N LEU A 19 17.86 -6.15 1.74
CA LEU A 19 18.30 -5.22 0.69
C LEU A 19 19.19 -4.09 1.22
N LEU A 20 18.85 -3.57 2.41
CA LEU A 20 19.60 -2.49 3.04
C LEU A 20 20.85 -2.97 3.77
N GLY A 21 21.09 -4.29 3.86
CA GLY A 21 22.24 -4.87 4.55
C GLY A 21 22.27 -4.58 6.05
N ARG A 22 21.08 -4.34 6.67
CA ARG A 22 20.98 -3.96 8.09
C ARG A 22 19.93 -4.82 8.82
N PRO A 23 20.16 -5.13 10.11
CA PRO A 23 19.19 -5.86 10.91
C PRO A 23 17.85 -5.10 10.99
N LEU A 24 16.73 -5.80 10.83
CA LEU A 24 15.38 -5.21 10.90
C LEU A 24 15.13 -4.45 12.22
N ARG A 25 15.74 -4.91 13.32
CA ARG A 25 15.63 -4.25 14.63
C ARG A 25 16.27 -2.85 14.68
N ASP A 26 17.11 -2.51 13.69
CA ASP A 26 17.81 -1.21 13.63
C ASP A 26 17.18 -0.28 12.58
N LEU A 27 16.01 -0.65 12.04
CA LEU A 27 15.33 0.06 10.95
C LEU A 27 13.96 0.59 11.36
N GLY A 28 13.64 1.78 10.82
CA GLY A 28 12.30 2.31 10.70
C GLY A 28 11.82 2.18 9.25
N LEU A 29 10.74 1.46 9.02
CA LEU A 29 10.22 1.18 7.68
C LEU A 29 8.75 1.54 7.58
N ILE A 30 8.34 2.10 6.44
CA ILE A 30 6.94 2.25 6.07
C ILE A 30 6.67 1.27 4.94
N THR A 31 5.87 0.24 5.19
CA THR A 31 5.56 -0.80 4.20
C THR A 31 4.19 -0.54 3.58
N CYS A 32 4.14 -0.48 2.25
CA CYS A 32 2.96 -0.18 1.45
C CYS A 32 2.57 -1.43 0.63
N HIS A 33 1.58 -2.17 1.12
CA HIS A 33 0.97 -3.26 0.37
C HIS A 33 -0.15 -2.66 -0.49
N LEU A 34 0.09 -2.56 -1.79
CA LEU A 34 -0.81 -1.92 -2.75
C LEU A 34 -1.23 -2.93 -3.82
N GLY A 35 -2.41 -3.49 -3.65
CA GLY A 35 -3.11 -4.37 -4.57
C GLY A 35 -4.55 -3.88 -4.78
N ASN A 36 -5.48 -4.77 -5.15
CA ASN A 36 -6.90 -4.42 -5.18
C ASN A 36 -7.41 -4.02 -3.78
N GLY A 37 -6.94 -4.71 -2.72
CA GLY A 37 -6.94 -4.19 -1.36
C GLY A 37 -5.61 -3.50 -1.07
N GLY A 38 -5.60 -2.47 -0.22
CA GLY A 38 -4.38 -1.73 0.10
C GLY A 38 -4.25 -1.38 1.58
N SER A 39 -3.04 -1.49 2.12
CA SER A 39 -2.72 -1.00 3.47
C SER A 39 -1.28 -0.50 3.57
N ILE A 40 -1.06 0.41 4.51
CA ILE A 40 0.27 0.92 4.85
C ILE A 40 0.49 0.67 6.33
N THR A 41 1.71 0.28 6.68
CA THR A 41 2.09 -0.06 8.05
C THR A 41 3.42 0.60 8.41
N ALA A 42 3.44 1.26 9.55
CA ALA A 42 4.66 1.77 10.17
C ALA A 42 5.32 0.66 11.00
N VAL A 43 6.55 0.32 10.65
CA VAL A 43 7.35 -0.71 11.31
C VAL A 43 8.58 -0.05 11.94
N ASN A 44 8.65 -0.07 13.27
CA ASN A 44 9.77 0.49 14.01
C ASN A 44 10.47 -0.62 14.80
N HIS A 45 11.77 -0.76 14.61
CA HIS A 45 12.57 -1.80 15.27
C HIS A 45 12.00 -3.22 15.12
N GLY A 46 11.49 -3.54 13.92
CA GLY A 46 10.87 -4.83 13.59
C GLY A 46 9.47 -5.06 14.17
N LYS A 47 8.87 -4.04 14.80
CA LYS A 47 7.51 -4.09 15.35
C LYS A 47 6.59 -3.14 14.60
N SER A 48 5.40 -3.62 14.24
CA SER A 48 4.34 -2.74 13.74
C SER A 48 3.88 -1.82 14.87
N ILE A 49 3.97 -0.50 14.67
CA ILE A 49 3.51 0.52 15.62
C ILE A 49 2.16 1.11 15.21
N ASP A 50 1.85 1.12 13.92
CA ASP A 50 0.55 1.51 13.37
C ASP A 50 0.31 0.87 12.00
N THR A 51 -0.96 0.80 11.59
CA THR A 51 -1.39 0.35 10.25
C THR A 51 -2.66 1.08 9.84
N SER A 52 -2.85 1.26 8.52
CA SER A 52 -3.98 2.03 7.98
C SER A 52 -5.34 1.33 8.13
N MET A 53 -5.39 -0.01 8.10
CA MET A 53 -6.64 -0.75 8.31
C MET A 53 -6.98 -0.84 9.79
N GLY A 54 -8.27 -0.74 10.13
CA GLY A 54 -8.78 -0.67 11.48
C GLY A 54 -9.36 -1.97 12.01
N PHE A 55 -10.61 -1.90 12.48
CA PHE A 55 -11.39 -3.05 12.92
C PHE A 55 -11.65 -4.02 11.76
N THR A 56 -11.92 -3.47 10.58
CA THR A 56 -12.10 -4.23 9.33
C THR A 56 -11.09 -3.76 8.28
N PRO A 57 -10.95 -4.48 7.16
CA PRO A 57 -10.13 -4.04 6.03
C PRO A 57 -10.76 -2.88 5.21
N LEU A 58 -11.82 -2.24 5.70
CA LEU A 58 -12.47 -1.11 5.05
C LEU A 58 -11.77 0.22 5.36
N GLU A 59 -11.33 0.44 6.61
CA GLU A 59 -10.65 1.66 7.04
C GLU A 59 -9.29 1.83 6.33
N GLY A 60 -8.87 3.04 6.09
CA GLY A 60 -7.53 3.39 5.60
C GLY A 60 -7.54 3.96 4.19
N LEU A 61 -6.76 3.37 3.30
CA LEU A 61 -6.63 3.82 1.92
C LEU A 61 -7.92 3.64 1.12
N MET A 62 -8.12 4.47 0.12
CA MET A 62 -9.03 4.16 -0.97
C MET A 62 -8.49 2.94 -1.72
N MET A 63 -9.34 1.96 -2.02
CA MET A 63 -8.96 0.69 -2.63
C MET A 63 -9.74 0.47 -3.93
N GLY A 64 -9.61 -0.67 -4.57
CA GLY A 64 -10.30 -0.95 -5.83
C GLY A 64 -11.81 -0.73 -5.74
N THR A 65 -12.46 -1.29 -4.71
CA THR A 65 -13.91 -1.17 -4.48
C THR A 65 -14.28 -0.59 -3.10
N ARG A 66 -13.33 -0.52 -2.16
CA ARG A 66 -13.57 -0.05 -0.79
C ARG A 66 -13.32 1.44 -0.68
N SER A 67 -14.18 2.13 0.07
CA SER A 67 -14.09 3.58 0.25
C SER A 67 -12.80 4.03 0.96
N GLY A 68 -12.23 3.20 1.85
CA GLY A 68 -11.26 3.64 2.83
C GLY A 68 -11.90 4.55 3.89
N SER A 69 -11.07 5.33 4.56
CA SER A 69 -11.53 6.27 5.61
C SER A 69 -12.39 7.39 5.02
N ILE A 70 -13.57 7.57 5.61
CA ILE A 70 -14.53 8.62 5.29
C ILE A 70 -15.00 9.28 6.57
N ASP A 71 -15.71 10.40 6.47
CA ASP A 71 -16.46 10.97 7.60
C ASP A 71 -17.57 9.98 8.01
N PRO A 72 -17.61 9.52 9.26
CA PRO A 72 -18.63 8.57 9.73
C PRO A 72 -20.08 9.11 9.58
N ALA A 73 -20.26 10.42 9.62
CA ALA A 73 -21.58 11.04 9.46
C ALA A 73 -22.17 10.83 8.05
N ILE A 74 -21.34 10.63 7.03
CA ILE A 74 -21.79 10.34 5.66
C ILE A 74 -22.63 9.07 5.62
N VAL A 75 -22.29 8.04 6.39
CA VAL A 75 -23.00 6.76 6.43
C VAL A 75 -24.47 7.00 6.82
N THR A 76 -24.68 7.63 7.98
CA THR A 76 -26.04 7.90 8.47
C THR A 76 -26.79 8.91 7.63
N TYR A 77 -26.09 9.88 7.02
CA TYR A 77 -26.68 10.84 6.10
C TYR A 77 -27.23 10.16 4.84
N LEU A 78 -26.43 9.32 4.18
CA LEU A 78 -26.82 8.60 2.98
C LEU A 78 -27.96 7.61 3.26
N MET A 79 -27.89 6.88 4.38
CA MET A 79 -28.98 5.99 4.80
C MET A 79 -30.33 6.72 4.90
N ARG A 80 -30.34 7.91 5.49
CA ARG A 80 -31.57 8.72 5.62
C ARG A 80 -32.04 9.29 4.28
N ARG A 81 -31.11 9.86 3.51
CA ARG A 81 -31.42 10.56 2.26
C ARG A 81 -31.85 9.61 1.15
N GLU A 82 -31.15 8.50 1.00
CA GLU A 82 -31.34 7.53 -0.08
C GLU A 82 -32.17 6.30 0.37
N HIS A 83 -32.69 6.33 1.61
CA HIS A 83 -33.46 5.24 2.23
C HIS A 83 -32.75 3.87 2.18
N LYS A 84 -31.43 3.88 2.34
CA LYS A 84 -30.59 2.67 2.32
C LYS A 84 -30.67 1.90 3.63
N SER A 85 -30.77 0.57 3.53
CA SER A 85 -30.59 -0.35 4.66
C SER A 85 -29.12 -0.44 5.09
N PHE A 86 -28.86 -1.07 6.23
CA PHE A 86 -27.49 -1.34 6.68
C PHE A 86 -26.71 -2.21 5.69
N ASP A 87 -27.34 -3.26 5.15
CA ASP A 87 -26.70 -4.19 4.21
C ASP A 87 -26.36 -3.51 2.87
N GLU A 88 -27.26 -2.64 2.38
CA GLU A 88 -26.99 -1.86 1.16
C GLU A 88 -25.83 -0.86 1.40
N MET A 89 -25.80 -0.23 2.57
CA MET A 89 -24.73 0.71 2.90
C MET A 89 -23.38 -0.01 3.05
N ASP A 90 -23.37 -1.21 3.66
CA ASP A 90 -22.17 -2.03 3.75
C ASP A 90 -21.69 -2.45 2.34
N ALA A 91 -22.60 -2.83 1.44
CA ALA A 91 -22.26 -3.16 0.06
C ALA A 91 -21.67 -1.95 -0.69
N ILE A 92 -22.24 -0.76 -0.55
CA ILE A 92 -21.74 0.47 -1.14
C ILE A 92 -20.30 0.73 -0.68
N LEU A 93 -20.03 0.69 0.62
CA LEU A 93 -18.72 1.00 1.17
C LEU A 93 -17.65 -0.02 0.82
N ASN A 94 -18.02 -1.31 0.70
CA ASN A 94 -17.07 -2.40 0.48
C ASN A 94 -16.90 -2.80 -1.00
N LYS A 95 -17.93 -2.62 -1.85
CA LYS A 95 -17.98 -3.21 -3.20
C LYS A 95 -18.21 -2.20 -4.31
N GLU A 96 -18.76 -1.01 -4.02
CA GLU A 96 -19.22 -0.05 -5.02
C GLU A 96 -18.57 1.33 -4.89
N SER A 97 -17.61 1.46 -3.98
CA SER A 97 -16.84 2.68 -3.69
C SER A 97 -15.43 2.61 -4.30
N GLY A 98 -14.50 3.31 -3.70
CA GLY A 98 -13.09 3.28 -4.05
C GLY A 98 -12.80 3.77 -5.46
N ILE A 99 -11.80 3.17 -6.09
CA ILE A 99 -11.38 3.51 -7.46
C ILE A 99 -12.52 3.27 -8.45
N LEU A 100 -13.24 2.14 -8.31
CA LEU A 100 -14.42 1.84 -9.12
C LEU A 100 -15.48 2.93 -9.00
N GLY A 101 -15.83 3.31 -7.79
CA GLY A 101 -16.90 4.28 -7.52
C GLY A 101 -16.57 5.69 -8.02
N VAL A 102 -15.29 6.10 -8.01
CA VAL A 102 -14.87 7.42 -8.51
C VAL A 102 -14.68 7.41 -10.02
N SER A 103 -13.98 6.41 -10.56
CA SER A 103 -13.67 6.34 -11.99
C SER A 103 -14.90 5.98 -12.84
N GLY A 104 -15.81 5.18 -12.29
CA GLY A 104 -16.90 4.57 -13.05
C GLY A 104 -16.44 3.56 -14.11
N VAL A 105 -15.16 3.17 -14.09
CA VAL A 105 -14.54 2.30 -15.11
C VAL A 105 -14.33 0.87 -14.59
N SER A 106 -13.46 0.73 -13.60
CA SER A 106 -13.02 -0.59 -13.12
C SER A 106 -12.45 -0.48 -11.69
N ALA A 107 -12.42 -1.61 -10.99
CA ALA A 107 -11.64 -1.76 -9.76
C ALA A 107 -10.16 -2.08 -10.04
N ASP A 108 -9.83 -2.46 -11.27
CA ASP A 108 -8.46 -2.77 -11.69
C ASP A 108 -7.75 -1.47 -12.11
N MET A 109 -6.66 -1.16 -11.42
CA MET A 109 -5.89 0.05 -11.67
C MET A 109 -5.32 0.12 -13.10
N ARG A 110 -5.07 -1.01 -13.75
CA ARG A 110 -4.56 -1.05 -15.13
C ARG A 110 -5.59 -0.49 -16.11
N ASP A 111 -6.86 -0.86 -15.92
CA ASP A 111 -7.97 -0.36 -16.74
C ASP A 111 -8.18 1.15 -16.52
N VAL A 112 -8.05 1.58 -15.26
CA VAL A 112 -8.21 2.99 -14.87
C VAL A 112 -7.08 3.86 -15.42
N LEU A 113 -5.84 3.39 -15.37
CA LEU A 113 -4.68 4.07 -16.01
C LEU A 113 -4.86 4.18 -17.52
N ALA A 114 -5.30 3.09 -18.16
CA ALA A 114 -5.58 3.11 -19.61
C ALA A 114 -6.71 4.08 -19.98
N ALA A 115 -7.78 4.14 -19.17
CA ALA A 115 -8.87 5.08 -19.37
C ALA A 115 -8.44 6.54 -19.18
N ALA A 116 -7.63 6.83 -18.16
CA ALA A 116 -7.05 8.17 -17.93
C ALA A 116 -6.16 8.59 -19.09
N ALA A 117 -5.28 7.72 -19.58
CA ALA A 117 -4.45 7.97 -20.75
C ALA A 117 -5.27 8.23 -22.04
N ALA A 118 -6.49 7.67 -22.11
CA ALA A 118 -7.46 7.93 -23.18
C ALA A 118 -8.28 9.23 -22.98
N GLY A 119 -8.02 10.00 -21.91
CA GLY A 119 -8.67 11.29 -21.64
C GLY A 119 -9.91 11.19 -20.73
N ASN A 120 -10.12 10.09 -20.00
CA ASN A 120 -11.21 9.99 -19.04
C ASN A 120 -10.85 10.76 -17.75
N GLU A 121 -11.50 11.91 -17.53
CA GLU A 121 -11.23 12.81 -16.41
C GLU A 121 -11.55 12.17 -15.03
N LEU A 122 -12.59 11.32 -14.93
CA LEU A 122 -12.93 10.63 -13.68
C LEU A 122 -11.94 9.52 -13.34
N ALA A 123 -11.35 8.88 -14.35
CA ALA A 123 -10.28 7.92 -14.14
C ALA A 123 -9.00 8.61 -13.63
N ASP A 124 -8.64 9.76 -14.20
CA ASP A 124 -7.49 10.54 -13.73
C ASP A 124 -7.71 11.07 -12.31
N LEU A 125 -8.91 11.60 -12.02
CA LEU A 125 -9.30 11.99 -10.65
C LEU A 125 -9.19 10.83 -9.66
N ALA A 126 -9.62 9.62 -10.04
CA ALA A 126 -9.53 8.43 -9.17
C ALA A 126 -8.07 8.08 -8.85
N ILE A 127 -7.17 8.20 -9.83
CA ILE A 127 -5.73 7.99 -9.66
C ILE A 127 -5.15 9.06 -8.71
N ASP A 128 -5.48 10.33 -8.91
CA ASP A 128 -5.00 11.42 -8.07
C ASP A 128 -5.47 11.27 -6.61
N MET A 129 -6.73 10.90 -6.40
CA MET A 129 -7.26 10.62 -5.07
C MET A 129 -6.53 9.43 -4.42
N TYR A 130 -6.24 8.37 -5.17
CA TYR A 130 -5.51 7.20 -4.69
C TYR A 130 -4.09 7.57 -4.26
N VAL A 131 -3.36 8.27 -5.12
CA VAL A 131 -2.00 8.77 -4.85
C VAL A 131 -1.98 9.68 -3.62
N TYR A 132 -2.89 10.65 -3.56
CA TYR A 132 -2.99 11.58 -2.43
C TYR A 132 -3.22 10.87 -1.09
N ARG A 133 -4.10 9.85 -1.05
CA ARG A 133 -4.35 9.06 0.16
C ARG A 133 -3.12 8.28 0.62
N ILE A 134 -2.34 7.74 -0.32
CA ILE A 134 -1.08 7.05 -0.02
C ILE A 134 -0.04 8.03 0.53
N GLN A 135 0.14 9.18 -0.12
CA GLN A 135 1.06 10.22 0.33
C GLN A 135 0.74 10.70 1.75
N LYS A 136 -0.54 10.96 2.04
CA LYS A 136 -0.98 11.32 3.41
C LYS A 136 -0.67 10.24 4.43
N ALA A 137 -0.88 8.98 4.10
CA ALA A 137 -0.61 7.88 5.02
C ALA A 137 0.88 7.72 5.28
N ILE A 138 1.72 7.79 4.23
CA ILE A 138 3.19 7.76 4.36
C ILE A 138 3.66 8.96 5.19
N GLY A 139 3.20 10.17 4.89
CA GLY A 139 3.54 11.39 5.64
C GLY A 139 3.13 11.33 7.11
N GLY A 140 1.93 10.80 7.39
CA GLY A 140 1.46 10.59 8.77
C GLY A 140 2.32 9.60 9.54
N TYR A 141 2.72 8.50 8.92
CA TYR A 141 3.60 7.52 9.55
C TYR A 141 5.04 8.02 9.67
N TYR A 142 5.53 8.76 8.69
CA TYR A 142 6.81 9.45 8.80
C TYR A 142 6.85 10.36 10.03
N ALA A 143 5.79 11.15 10.27
CA ALA A 143 5.70 12.02 11.44
C ALA A 143 5.53 11.24 12.76
N ALA A 144 4.87 10.08 12.74
CA ALA A 144 4.66 9.25 13.93
C ALA A 144 5.90 8.42 14.31
N MET A 145 6.84 8.23 13.38
CA MET A 145 8.08 7.48 13.61
C MET A 145 9.23 8.41 14.00
N THR A 146 10.08 7.98 14.93
CA THR A 146 11.29 8.73 15.31
C THR A 146 12.36 8.71 14.22
N ARG A 147 12.28 7.72 13.32
CA ARG A 147 13.21 7.50 12.21
C ARG A 147 12.51 6.72 11.10
N THR A 148 12.75 7.11 9.86
CA THR A 148 12.35 6.35 8.66
C THR A 148 13.57 6.13 7.81
N ASP A 149 13.97 4.87 7.63
CA ASP A 149 15.11 4.47 6.79
C ASP A 149 14.67 4.14 5.36
N ALA A 150 13.46 3.55 5.19
CA ALA A 150 12.93 3.25 3.86
C ALA A 150 11.40 3.20 3.81
N VAL A 151 10.88 3.44 2.59
CA VAL A 151 9.50 3.11 2.19
C VAL A 151 9.57 1.88 1.28
N VAL A 152 8.71 0.89 1.53
CA VAL A 152 8.74 -0.41 0.85
C VAL A 152 7.43 -0.61 0.10
N MET A 153 7.50 -0.69 -1.21
CA MET A 153 6.37 -0.93 -2.11
C MET A 153 6.25 -2.42 -2.40
N THR A 154 5.05 -2.99 -2.27
CA THR A 154 4.81 -4.42 -2.48
C THR A 154 3.37 -4.66 -2.96
N ALA A 155 3.04 -5.88 -3.32
CA ALA A 155 1.80 -6.31 -3.97
C ALA A 155 1.61 -5.77 -5.39
N GLY A 156 0.58 -6.25 -6.08
CA GLY A 156 0.43 -6.11 -7.52
C GLY A 156 0.64 -4.70 -8.07
N ILE A 157 0.04 -3.68 -7.46
CA ILE A 157 0.20 -2.27 -7.87
C ILE A 157 1.57 -1.74 -7.44
N GLY A 158 1.96 -1.99 -6.18
CA GLY A 158 3.23 -1.51 -5.63
C GLY A 158 4.45 -2.05 -6.38
N GLU A 159 4.38 -3.29 -6.83
CA GLU A 159 5.45 -3.98 -7.55
C GLU A 159 5.52 -3.60 -9.04
N ASN A 160 4.36 -3.50 -9.71
CA ASN A 160 4.30 -3.52 -11.17
C ASN A 160 3.94 -2.18 -11.82
N SER A 161 3.50 -1.17 -11.06
CA SER A 161 3.16 0.13 -11.64
C SER A 161 4.25 1.17 -11.36
N ALA A 162 5.18 1.32 -12.30
CA ALA A 162 6.22 2.35 -12.26
C ALA A 162 5.61 3.75 -12.24
N GLU A 163 4.57 3.99 -13.06
CA GLU A 163 3.86 5.26 -13.14
C GLU A 163 3.24 5.68 -11.80
N LEU A 164 2.57 4.76 -11.10
CA LEU A 164 1.98 5.10 -9.80
C LEU A 164 3.05 5.36 -8.73
N ARG A 165 4.14 4.59 -8.72
CA ARG A 165 5.26 4.88 -7.83
C ARG A 165 5.84 6.26 -8.11
N GLU A 166 6.00 6.64 -9.37
CA GLU A 166 6.48 7.96 -9.76
C GLU A 166 5.56 9.07 -9.25
N ARG A 167 4.24 8.98 -9.49
CA ARG A 167 3.25 9.93 -8.98
C ARG A 167 3.28 10.03 -7.44
N ILE A 168 3.41 8.90 -6.73
CA ILE A 168 3.48 8.87 -5.27
C ILE A 168 4.74 9.59 -4.77
N PHE A 169 5.91 9.24 -5.28
CA PHE A 169 7.17 9.76 -4.75
C PHE A 169 7.51 11.17 -5.25
N ALA A 170 6.95 11.63 -6.36
CA ALA A 170 7.04 13.03 -6.77
C ALA A 170 6.53 13.99 -5.66
N GLY A 171 5.43 13.65 -5.02
CA GLY A 171 4.90 14.44 -3.89
C GLY A 171 5.65 14.26 -2.57
N LEU A 172 6.52 13.26 -2.45
CA LEU A 172 7.27 12.93 -1.22
C LEU A 172 8.77 13.26 -1.30
N ALA A 173 9.25 13.73 -2.45
CA ALA A 173 10.67 14.05 -2.67
C ALA A 173 11.19 15.08 -1.66
N HIS A 174 10.38 16.08 -1.30
CA HIS A 174 10.72 17.09 -0.29
C HIS A 174 10.95 16.53 1.11
N MET A 175 10.49 15.31 1.39
CA MET A 175 10.70 14.58 2.64
C MET A 175 11.94 13.66 2.59
N GLY A 176 12.71 13.72 1.50
CA GLY A 176 13.90 12.90 1.33
C GLY A 176 13.66 11.50 0.73
N MET A 177 12.51 11.27 0.11
CA MET A 177 12.16 10.05 -0.61
C MET A 177 12.33 10.31 -2.11
N ILE A 178 13.56 10.22 -2.62
CA ILE A 178 13.92 10.65 -3.97
C ILE A 178 14.04 9.45 -4.89
N LEU A 179 13.11 9.33 -5.82
CA LEU A 179 13.03 8.26 -6.80
C LEU A 179 14.13 8.39 -7.87
N ASP A 180 14.66 7.26 -8.30
CA ASP A 180 15.49 7.14 -9.51
C ASP A 180 14.59 6.61 -10.64
N HIS A 181 14.40 7.39 -11.70
CA HIS A 181 13.49 7.06 -12.80
C HIS A 181 13.92 5.81 -13.57
N GLU A 182 15.22 5.61 -13.76
CA GLU A 182 15.74 4.45 -14.48
C GLU A 182 15.58 3.17 -13.66
N ARG A 183 15.89 3.23 -12.35
CA ARG A 183 15.69 2.11 -11.42
C ARG A 183 14.21 1.79 -11.16
N ASN A 184 13.33 2.77 -11.35
CA ASN A 184 11.89 2.58 -11.20
C ASN A 184 11.27 1.80 -12.36
N ASP A 185 11.89 1.77 -13.54
CA ASP A 185 11.39 1.01 -14.68
C ASP A 185 11.28 -0.48 -14.32
N VAL A 186 10.15 -1.09 -14.67
CA VAL A 186 9.86 -2.52 -14.40
C VAL A 186 10.32 -3.45 -15.51
N THR A 187 10.79 -2.93 -16.63
CA THR A 187 11.18 -3.72 -17.79
C THR A 187 12.30 -4.69 -17.44
N GLY A 188 12.00 -5.99 -17.51
CA GLY A 188 12.96 -7.06 -17.18
C GLY A 188 13.27 -7.25 -15.68
N GLN A 189 12.57 -6.54 -14.78
CA GLN A 189 12.82 -6.58 -13.33
C GLN A 189 11.65 -7.13 -12.50
N ILE A 190 10.69 -7.76 -13.18
CA ILE A 190 9.55 -8.40 -12.51
C ILE A 190 10.05 -9.55 -11.62
N GLY A 191 9.57 -9.60 -10.37
CA GLY A 191 9.96 -10.62 -9.42
C GLY A 191 11.30 -10.40 -8.70
N VAL A 192 11.95 -9.24 -8.91
CA VAL A 192 13.24 -8.92 -8.29
C VAL A 192 13.07 -7.84 -7.21
N ASN A 193 13.53 -8.14 -6.00
CA ASN A 193 13.63 -7.15 -4.92
C ASN A 193 14.73 -6.14 -5.26
N ARG A 194 14.43 -4.82 -5.17
CA ARG A 194 15.37 -3.77 -5.57
C ARG A 194 15.16 -2.45 -4.84
N ILE A 195 16.20 -1.63 -4.81
CA ILE A 195 16.15 -0.23 -4.37
C ILE A 195 15.97 0.62 -5.63
N ILE A 196 14.95 1.49 -5.61
CA ILE A 196 14.58 2.36 -6.72
C ILE A 196 14.73 3.85 -6.40
N SER A 197 15.36 4.19 -5.28
CA SER A 197 15.78 5.56 -4.98
C SER A 197 17.18 5.83 -5.50
N ILE A 198 17.51 7.11 -5.70
CA ILE A 198 18.89 7.53 -5.95
C ILE A 198 19.81 7.16 -4.78
N ASP A 199 21.12 7.09 -5.03
CA ASP A 199 22.09 6.66 -4.01
C ASP A 199 22.15 7.60 -2.81
N ASP A 200 22.00 8.90 -3.04
CA ASP A 200 22.03 9.94 -2.01
C ASP A 200 20.64 10.22 -1.38
N SER A 201 19.61 9.44 -1.71
CA SER A 201 18.29 9.59 -1.08
C SER A 201 18.39 9.33 0.43
N PRO A 202 18.00 10.29 1.29
CA PRO A 202 18.01 10.12 2.75
C PRO A 202 17.14 8.93 3.20
N ILE A 203 15.98 8.74 2.55
CA ILE A 203 15.07 7.63 2.78
C ILE A 203 15.08 6.78 1.51
N LYS A 204 15.40 5.50 1.66
CA LYS A 204 15.42 4.58 0.53
C LYS A 204 14.00 4.21 0.09
N ILE A 205 13.83 3.95 -1.20
CA ILE A 205 12.59 3.43 -1.76
C ILE A 205 12.91 2.03 -2.26
N CYS A 206 12.21 1.03 -1.71
CA CYS A 206 12.39 -0.37 -2.06
C CYS A 206 11.13 -0.91 -2.77
N VAL A 207 11.33 -1.76 -3.76
CA VAL A 207 10.28 -2.64 -4.29
C VAL A 207 10.62 -4.05 -3.82
N VAL A 208 9.63 -4.68 -3.18
CA VAL A 208 9.73 -6.05 -2.68
C VAL A 208 8.59 -6.85 -3.26
N THR A 209 8.93 -7.97 -3.91
CA THR A 209 7.94 -8.87 -4.48
C THR A 209 7.24 -9.67 -3.39
N THR A 210 5.92 -9.76 -3.48
CA THR A 210 5.13 -10.62 -2.60
C THR A 210 5.32 -12.07 -3.00
N ASP A 211 5.72 -12.87 -2.04
CA ASP A 211 5.75 -14.32 -2.15
C ASP A 211 5.13 -14.91 -0.88
N GLU A 212 3.81 -14.75 -0.78
CA GLU A 212 3.05 -15.19 0.39
C GLU A 212 3.04 -16.71 0.51
N GLU A 213 3.05 -17.42 -0.62
CA GLU A 213 3.00 -18.89 -0.65
C GLU A 213 4.29 -19.50 -0.12
N VAL A 214 5.45 -19.04 -0.59
CA VAL A 214 6.77 -19.49 -0.11
C VAL A 214 6.95 -19.19 1.37
N ARG A 215 6.37 -18.08 1.84
CA ARG A 215 6.46 -17.76 3.25
C ARG A 215 5.59 -18.67 4.11
N ILE A 216 4.35 -18.92 3.72
CA ILE A 216 3.47 -19.88 4.43
C ILE A 216 4.15 -21.24 4.47
N ALA A 217 4.74 -21.69 3.35
CA ALA A 217 5.49 -22.94 3.29
C ALA A 217 6.67 -22.96 4.28
N ARG A 218 7.48 -21.90 4.34
CA ARG A 218 8.61 -21.81 5.28
C ARG A 218 8.19 -21.74 6.74
N GLU A 219 7.14 -21.00 7.07
CA GLU A 219 6.61 -20.93 8.44
C GLU A 219 6.03 -22.29 8.87
N THR A 220 5.36 -23.00 7.94
CA THR A 220 4.85 -24.35 8.18
C THR A 220 5.99 -25.33 8.43
N ASP A 221 7.02 -25.31 7.59
CA ASP A 221 8.20 -26.18 7.74
C ASP A 221 8.92 -25.98 9.07
N ASN A 222 9.11 -24.71 9.48
CA ASN A 222 9.69 -24.37 10.78
C ASN A 222 8.83 -24.85 11.96
N LEU A 223 7.50 -24.75 11.87
CA LEU A 223 6.61 -25.23 12.93
C LEU A 223 6.59 -26.76 13.02
N VAL A 224 6.57 -27.45 11.88
CA VAL A 224 6.62 -28.91 11.83
C VAL A 224 7.97 -29.43 12.31
N GLY A 225 9.08 -28.76 11.97
CA GLY A 225 10.42 -29.07 12.47
C GLY A 225 10.51 -29.00 13.99
N GLN A 226 9.91 -27.97 14.62
CA GLN A 226 9.88 -27.80 16.08
C GLN A 226 8.99 -28.82 16.81
N LEU A 227 8.02 -29.43 16.12
CA LEU A 227 7.15 -30.48 16.69
C LEU A 227 7.80 -31.87 16.65
N ASN A 228 8.87 -32.02 15.89
CA ASN A 228 9.61 -33.28 15.73
C ASN A 228 10.91 -33.32 16.57
N GLU A 229 11.24 -32.27 17.31
CA GLU A 229 12.28 -32.20 18.33
C GLU A 229 11.66 -32.32 19.75
#